data_e9b873f5abf055c635111971c62945a6
#
_entry.id   e9b873f5abf055c635111971c62945a6
#
_cell.length_a   1.000
_cell.length_b   1.000
_cell.length_c   1.000
_cell.angle_alpha   90.00
_cell.angle_beta   90.00
_cell.angle_gamma   90.00
#
_symmetry.space_group_name_H-M   'P 1'
#
loop_
_entity.id
_entity.type
_entity.pdbx_description
1 polymer ?
#
loop_
_entity_poly.entity_id
_entity_poly.type
_entity_poly.pdbx_seq_one_letter_code
_entity_poly.pdbx_strand_id
1 'polypeptide(L)'
;MSGAAVTVERLTRRFGSFTAVDQVSFEVAHGEVFGFLGPNGAGKTTTIKMLTGLIRPGAGTIRYYGRDFQRFPLEAKREIGVVHQISNLDRDLTARENLTLHAILHGLGGARRRQRIEEALRFAGLEDAGDRPVKTFSGGMGRRLVIVRALLHEPKILFLDEPTVGLDPQIRRDLWDLIIRINQTRKTAVLLTTHYIEEAERLCSRVLILNDGGLAAEGAPTVLKRRVGRFVLENLRDEGLEETFFETREEAVSRLGA
;
A
#
# COMPACT_ATOMS: atom_id res chain seq x y z
N MET A 1 -16.99 15.61 11.23
CA MET A 1 -16.25 14.80 12.23
C MET A 1 -14.88 14.52 11.66
N SER A 2 -13.88 15.28 12.10
CA SER A 2 -12.47 15.08 11.70
C SER A 2 -11.83 14.06 12.66
N GLY A 3 -12.12 12.80 12.43
CA GLY A 3 -11.45 11.72 13.16
C GLY A 3 -10.46 11.00 12.25
N ALA A 4 -9.40 10.41 12.81
CA ALA A 4 -8.48 9.58 12.06
C ALA A 4 -9.18 8.31 11.53
N ALA A 5 -8.88 7.93 10.27
CA ALA A 5 -9.30 6.66 9.70
C ALA A 5 -8.52 5.50 10.34
N VAL A 6 -7.23 5.73 10.58
CA VAL A 6 -6.31 4.79 11.25
C VAL A 6 -5.55 5.52 12.33
N THR A 7 -5.51 4.98 13.54
CA THR A 7 -4.63 5.43 14.63
C THR A 7 -3.78 4.26 15.09
N VAL A 8 -2.47 4.47 15.15
CA VAL A 8 -1.48 3.47 15.57
C VAL A 8 -0.64 4.06 16.69
N GLU A 9 -0.54 3.33 17.81
CA GLU A 9 0.20 3.78 18.98
C GLU A 9 1.24 2.73 19.38
N ARG A 10 2.51 3.11 19.38
CA ARG A 10 3.67 2.32 19.81
C ARG A 10 3.70 0.90 19.27
N LEU A 11 3.39 0.75 17.98
CA LEU A 11 3.32 -0.53 17.29
C LEU A 11 4.69 -1.18 17.27
N THR A 12 4.79 -2.40 17.81
CA THR A 12 6.06 -3.12 17.93
C THR A 12 5.90 -4.57 17.48
N ARG A 13 6.89 -5.08 16.73
CA ARG A 13 6.97 -6.49 16.35
C ARG A 13 8.41 -6.99 16.36
N ARG A 14 8.63 -8.11 17.05
CA ARG A 14 9.90 -8.83 17.08
C ARG A 14 9.75 -10.23 16.49
N PHE A 15 10.81 -10.70 15.85
CA PHE A 15 10.96 -12.08 15.38
C PHE A 15 12.27 -12.64 15.98
N GLY A 16 12.15 -13.45 17.04
CA GLY A 16 13.31 -13.83 17.84
C GLY A 16 14.01 -12.62 18.43
N SER A 17 15.30 -12.47 18.17
CA SER A 17 16.10 -11.30 18.58
C SER A 17 15.95 -10.09 17.67
N PHE A 18 15.41 -10.26 16.45
CA PHE A 18 15.27 -9.17 15.48
C PHE A 18 14.01 -8.35 15.73
N THR A 19 14.15 -7.02 15.89
CA THR A 19 13.04 -6.09 16.00
C THR A 19 12.71 -5.53 14.61
N ALA A 20 11.62 -6.00 14.02
CA ALA A 20 11.20 -5.59 12.67
C ALA A 20 10.40 -4.29 12.63
N VAL A 21 9.71 -3.95 13.74
CA VAL A 21 9.01 -2.66 13.93
C VAL A 21 9.16 -2.31 15.41
N ASP A 22 9.62 -1.08 15.69
CA ASP A 22 9.89 -0.61 17.04
C ASP A 22 9.14 0.69 17.36
N GLN A 23 8.13 0.57 18.22
CA GLN A 23 7.34 1.65 18.81
C GLN A 23 6.80 2.69 17.81
N VAL A 24 6.48 2.29 16.58
CA VAL A 24 5.99 3.18 15.54
C VAL A 24 4.58 3.68 15.89
N SER A 25 4.39 5.00 15.84
CA SER A 25 3.09 5.67 16.08
C SER A 25 2.80 6.64 14.95
N PHE A 26 1.55 6.63 14.44
CA PHE A 26 1.08 7.55 13.41
C PHE A 26 -0.45 7.56 13.35
N GLU A 27 -0.98 8.55 12.64
CA GLU A 27 -2.40 8.66 12.32
C GLU A 27 -2.59 8.88 10.82
N VAL A 28 -3.68 8.35 10.27
CA VAL A 28 -4.07 8.58 8.88
C VAL A 28 -5.46 9.16 8.85
N ALA A 29 -5.65 10.29 8.18
CA ALA A 29 -6.92 10.97 8.08
C ALA A 29 -7.88 10.25 7.10
N HIS A 30 -9.16 10.59 7.16
CA HIS A 30 -10.14 10.15 6.16
C HIS A 30 -9.76 10.61 4.77
N GLY A 31 -9.76 9.70 3.79
CA GLY A 31 -9.45 10.02 2.40
C GLY A 31 -8.01 10.47 2.16
N GLU A 32 -7.12 10.30 3.13
CA GLU A 32 -5.70 10.58 2.97
C GLU A 32 -5.01 9.47 2.16
N VAL A 33 -4.04 9.85 1.32
CA VAL A 33 -3.06 8.91 0.75
C VAL A 33 -1.78 9.03 1.55
N PHE A 34 -1.49 7.99 2.34
CA PHE A 34 -0.38 7.91 3.28
C PHE A 34 0.63 6.85 2.84
N GLY A 35 1.91 7.21 2.78
CA GLY A 35 2.99 6.33 2.33
C GLY A 35 3.90 5.87 3.46
N PHE A 36 4.31 4.61 3.43
CA PHE A 36 5.47 4.10 4.16
C PHE A 36 6.65 4.03 3.19
N LEU A 37 7.63 4.88 3.38
CA LEU A 37 8.85 4.95 2.57
C LEU A 37 10.03 4.37 3.36
N GLY A 38 10.99 3.77 2.68
CA GLY A 38 12.20 3.25 3.30
C GLY A 38 12.81 2.09 2.53
N PRO A 39 14.04 1.70 2.84
CA PRO A 39 14.76 0.62 2.17
C PRO A 39 14.09 -0.75 2.42
N ASN A 40 14.57 -1.76 1.71
CA ASN A 40 14.15 -3.14 1.96
C ASN A 40 14.59 -3.56 3.36
N GLY A 41 13.67 -4.22 4.10
CA GLY A 41 13.93 -4.59 5.50
C GLY A 41 13.56 -3.54 6.54
N ALA A 42 13.23 -2.30 6.16
CA ALA A 42 12.87 -1.21 7.10
C ALA A 42 11.58 -1.43 7.92
N GLY A 43 10.88 -2.55 7.74
CA GLY A 43 9.65 -2.86 8.50
C GLY A 43 8.34 -2.51 7.80
N LYS A 44 8.35 -1.94 6.58
CA LYS A 44 7.15 -1.52 5.82
C LYS A 44 6.09 -2.63 5.68
N THR A 45 6.45 -3.73 5.05
CA THR A 45 5.56 -4.90 4.86
C THR A 45 5.12 -5.51 6.18
N THR A 46 6.00 -5.54 7.21
CA THR A 46 5.64 -6.01 8.54
C THR A 46 4.57 -5.12 9.17
N THR A 47 4.69 -3.80 9.02
CA THR A 47 3.68 -2.84 9.47
C THR A 47 2.34 -3.09 8.77
N ILE A 48 2.32 -3.19 7.43
CA ILE A 48 1.09 -3.53 6.67
C ILE A 48 0.48 -4.86 7.15
N LYS A 49 1.29 -5.90 7.36
CA LYS A 49 0.79 -7.20 7.85
C LYS A 49 0.17 -7.11 9.24
N MET A 50 0.67 -6.26 10.14
CA MET A 50 0.04 -6.00 11.43
C MET A 50 -1.27 -5.21 11.27
N LEU A 51 -1.26 -4.17 10.45
CA LEU A 51 -2.45 -3.36 10.17
C LEU A 51 -3.57 -4.20 9.54
N THR A 52 -3.27 -5.13 8.66
CA THR A 52 -4.26 -5.99 8.01
C THR A 52 -4.64 -7.24 8.83
N GLY A 53 -3.98 -7.45 9.98
CA GLY A 53 -4.24 -8.59 10.85
C GLY A 53 -3.72 -9.93 10.33
N LEU A 54 -2.76 -9.91 9.41
CA LEU A 54 -2.05 -11.11 8.95
C LEU A 54 -1.05 -11.59 10.02
N ILE A 55 -0.49 -10.67 10.78
CA ILE A 55 0.31 -10.97 11.96
C ILE A 55 -0.18 -10.14 13.15
N ARG A 56 -0.08 -10.67 14.36
CA ARG A 56 -0.42 -9.92 15.57
C ARG A 56 0.73 -8.99 15.95
N PRO A 57 0.45 -7.76 16.39
CA PRO A 57 1.44 -6.93 17.07
C PRO A 57 2.02 -7.63 18.29
N GLY A 58 3.29 -7.37 18.58
CA GLY A 58 3.91 -7.78 19.85
C GLY A 58 3.54 -6.82 20.98
N ALA A 59 3.40 -5.51 20.64
CA ALA A 59 2.93 -4.47 21.53
C ALA A 59 2.31 -3.33 20.71
N GLY A 60 1.64 -2.38 21.37
CA GLY A 60 0.96 -1.26 20.74
C GLY A 60 -0.50 -1.53 20.40
N THR A 61 -1.19 -0.51 19.89
CA THR A 61 -2.61 -0.58 19.53
C THR A 61 -2.84 -0.09 18.10
N ILE A 62 -3.85 -0.67 17.45
CA ILE A 62 -4.33 -0.27 16.13
C ILE A 62 -5.82 0.02 16.26
N ARG A 63 -6.25 1.20 15.83
CA ARG A 63 -7.67 1.57 15.79
C ARG A 63 -8.08 1.98 14.39
N TYR A 64 -9.24 1.51 13.95
CA TYR A 64 -9.92 1.95 12.73
C TYR A 64 -11.17 2.72 13.12
N TYR A 65 -11.25 4.00 12.71
CA TYR A 65 -12.37 4.88 13.07
C TYR A 65 -12.65 4.87 14.58
N GLY A 66 -11.58 4.89 15.40
CA GLY A 66 -11.65 4.84 16.87
C GLY A 66 -11.91 3.45 17.47
N ARG A 67 -12.22 2.43 16.66
CA ARG A 67 -12.48 1.06 17.13
C ARG A 67 -11.20 0.26 17.20
N ASP A 68 -10.96 -0.42 18.29
CA ASP A 68 -9.81 -1.29 18.50
C ASP A 68 -9.87 -2.51 17.55
N PHE A 69 -8.87 -2.62 16.67
CA PHE A 69 -8.79 -3.71 15.70
C PHE A 69 -8.67 -5.10 16.32
N GLN A 70 -8.00 -5.21 17.47
CA GLN A 70 -7.80 -6.50 18.13
C GLN A 70 -9.09 -7.02 18.77
N ARG A 71 -9.97 -6.11 19.20
CA ARG A 71 -11.27 -6.46 19.80
C ARG A 71 -12.34 -6.77 18.76
N PHE A 72 -12.30 -6.10 17.61
CA PHE A 72 -13.32 -6.18 16.55
C PHE A 72 -12.71 -6.49 15.17
N PRO A 73 -11.95 -7.58 15.03
CA PRO A 73 -11.19 -7.83 13.80
C PRO A 73 -12.05 -8.12 12.57
N LEU A 74 -13.24 -8.71 12.75
CA LEU A 74 -14.12 -9.05 11.62
C LEU A 74 -14.80 -7.81 11.04
N GLU A 75 -15.29 -6.91 11.90
CA GLU A 75 -15.88 -5.64 11.47
C GLU A 75 -14.85 -4.78 10.77
N ALA A 76 -13.64 -4.69 11.33
CA ALA A 76 -12.55 -3.94 10.73
C ALA A 76 -12.15 -4.50 9.36
N LYS A 77 -12.07 -5.83 9.21
CA LYS A 77 -11.74 -6.47 7.93
C LYS A 77 -12.78 -6.22 6.84
N ARG A 78 -14.02 -5.93 7.17
CA ARG A 78 -15.06 -5.54 6.21
C ARG A 78 -14.85 -4.12 5.67
N GLU A 79 -14.14 -3.27 6.41
CA GLU A 79 -13.89 -1.88 6.06
C GLU A 79 -12.54 -1.68 5.34
N ILE A 80 -11.73 -2.73 5.20
CA ILE A 80 -10.40 -2.66 4.57
C ILE A 80 -10.34 -3.50 3.30
N GLY A 81 -9.68 -2.96 2.28
CA GLY A 81 -9.21 -3.68 1.10
C GLY A 81 -7.69 -3.88 1.18
N VAL A 82 -7.19 -5.02 0.74
CA VAL A 82 -5.75 -5.32 0.83
C VAL A 82 -5.25 -5.82 -0.52
N VAL A 83 -4.18 -5.21 -0.98
CA VAL A 83 -3.42 -5.61 -2.18
C VAL A 83 -2.00 -5.94 -1.73
N HIS A 84 -1.66 -7.23 -1.78
CA HIS A 84 -0.32 -7.71 -1.46
C HIS A 84 0.65 -7.52 -2.62
N GLN A 85 1.95 -7.52 -2.32
CA GLN A 85 3.02 -7.46 -3.31
C GLN A 85 2.89 -8.59 -4.33
N ILE A 86 2.69 -9.83 -3.86
CA ILE A 86 2.47 -11.00 -4.72
C ILE A 86 0.99 -11.08 -5.08
N SER A 87 0.72 -11.25 -6.37
CA SER A 87 -0.65 -11.45 -6.87
C SER A 87 -1.21 -12.79 -6.37
N ASN A 88 -2.41 -12.75 -5.83
CA ASN A 88 -3.19 -13.91 -5.41
C ASN A 88 -4.43 -14.13 -6.30
N LEU A 89 -4.32 -13.81 -7.58
CA LEU A 89 -5.31 -14.17 -8.59
C LEU A 89 -5.14 -15.63 -8.99
N ASP A 90 -6.26 -16.31 -9.17
CA ASP A 90 -6.25 -17.61 -9.81
C ASP A 90 -6.04 -17.42 -11.32
N ARG A 91 -4.95 -17.98 -11.84
CA ARG A 91 -4.50 -17.75 -13.21
C ARG A 91 -5.32 -18.48 -14.25
N ASP A 92 -5.96 -19.58 -13.88
CA ASP A 92 -6.80 -20.39 -14.77
C ASP A 92 -8.23 -19.87 -14.88
N LEU A 93 -8.66 -19.10 -13.89
CA LEU A 93 -9.95 -18.40 -13.91
C LEU A 93 -9.88 -17.12 -14.74
N THR A 94 -11.03 -16.73 -15.28
CA THR A 94 -11.22 -15.42 -15.93
C THR A 94 -11.15 -14.27 -14.91
N ALA A 95 -11.00 -13.04 -15.39
CA ALA A 95 -11.05 -11.88 -14.53
C ALA A 95 -12.41 -11.80 -13.79
N ARG A 96 -13.50 -12.03 -14.49
CA ARG A 96 -14.86 -12.03 -13.95
C ARG A 96 -15.05 -13.09 -12.86
N GLU A 97 -14.52 -14.31 -13.06
CA GLU A 97 -14.59 -15.37 -12.06
C GLU A 97 -13.77 -15.05 -10.81
N ASN A 98 -12.55 -14.51 -10.97
CA ASN A 98 -11.74 -14.03 -9.85
C ASN A 98 -12.49 -12.97 -9.02
N LEU A 99 -13.13 -11.99 -9.68
CA LEU A 99 -13.94 -10.97 -9.00
C LEU A 99 -15.18 -11.59 -8.35
N THR A 100 -15.80 -12.57 -8.99
CA THR A 100 -17.00 -13.26 -8.47
C THR A 100 -16.69 -13.99 -7.18
N LEU A 101 -15.59 -14.76 -7.12
CA LEU A 101 -15.17 -15.47 -5.92
C LEU A 101 -14.95 -14.51 -4.76
N HIS A 102 -14.23 -13.41 -5.01
CA HIS A 102 -13.94 -12.40 -3.99
C HIS A 102 -15.24 -11.72 -3.49
N ALA A 103 -16.14 -11.40 -4.41
CA ALA A 103 -17.44 -10.79 -4.07
C ALA A 103 -18.29 -11.72 -3.19
N ILE A 104 -18.28 -13.04 -3.46
CA ILE A 104 -18.98 -14.04 -2.64
C ILE A 104 -18.40 -14.09 -1.24
N LEU A 105 -17.06 -14.10 -1.10
CA LEU A 105 -16.38 -14.11 0.21
C LEU A 105 -16.72 -12.88 1.06
N HIS A 106 -17.04 -11.75 0.41
CA HIS A 106 -17.49 -10.52 1.08
C HIS A 106 -19.01 -10.41 1.21
N GLY A 107 -19.77 -11.48 0.89
CA GLY A 107 -21.23 -11.53 1.07
C GLY A 107 -22.02 -10.72 0.03
N LEU A 108 -21.40 -10.36 -1.11
CA LEU A 108 -22.11 -9.69 -2.20
C LEU A 108 -22.95 -10.70 -2.98
N GLY A 109 -24.28 -10.54 -2.94
CA GLY A 109 -25.22 -11.44 -3.60
C GLY A 109 -25.80 -10.91 -4.92
N GLY A 110 -26.30 -11.83 -5.75
CA GLY A 110 -27.21 -11.62 -6.86
C GLY A 110 -26.88 -10.45 -7.82
N ALA A 111 -27.85 -9.56 -8.01
CA ALA A 111 -27.77 -8.43 -8.92
C ALA A 111 -26.66 -7.44 -8.52
N ARG A 112 -26.52 -7.15 -7.20
CA ARG A 112 -25.47 -6.25 -6.69
C ARG A 112 -24.06 -6.76 -7.03
N ARG A 113 -23.83 -8.09 -6.90
CA ARG A 113 -22.53 -8.68 -7.28
C ARG A 113 -22.21 -8.44 -8.74
N ARG A 114 -23.15 -8.74 -9.65
CA ARG A 114 -22.97 -8.52 -11.10
C ARG A 114 -22.65 -7.06 -11.39
N GLN A 115 -23.46 -6.14 -10.88
CA GLN A 115 -23.23 -4.70 -11.06
C GLN A 115 -21.83 -4.29 -10.60
N ARG A 116 -21.41 -4.69 -9.40
CA ARG A 116 -20.11 -4.34 -8.82
C ARG A 116 -18.94 -4.90 -9.63
N ILE A 117 -19.09 -6.08 -10.22
CA ILE A 117 -18.07 -6.69 -11.08
C ILE A 117 -17.93 -5.89 -12.38
N GLU A 118 -19.02 -5.53 -13.04
CA GLU A 118 -18.99 -4.71 -14.27
C GLU A 118 -18.39 -3.32 -14.00
N GLU A 119 -18.79 -2.68 -12.91
CA GLU A 119 -18.21 -1.41 -12.48
C GLU A 119 -16.69 -1.52 -12.22
N ALA A 120 -16.25 -2.59 -11.58
CA ALA A 120 -14.84 -2.83 -11.29
C ALA A 120 -14.02 -3.06 -12.56
N LEU A 121 -14.52 -3.89 -13.49
CA LEU A 121 -13.86 -4.12 -14.79
C LEU A 121 -13.74 -2.83 -15.58
N ARG A 122 -14.84 -2.06 -15.69
CA ARG A 122 -14.84 -0.74 -16.35
C ARG A 122 -13.86 0.22 -15.70
N PHE A 123 -13.88 0.30 -14.38
CA PHE A 123 -12.98 1.19 -13.64
C PHE A 123 -11.50 0.86 -13.85
N ALA A 124 -11.18 -0.43 -14.06
CA ALA A 124 -9.83 -0.92 -14.36
C ALA A 124 -9.46 -0.81 -15.85
N GLY A 125 -10.41 -0.50 -16.77
CA GLY A 125 -10.21 -0.60 -18.21
C GLY A 125 -9.94 -2.03 -18.66
N LEU A 126 -10.73 -2.98 -18.12
CA LEU A 126 -10.63 -4.42 -18.37
C LEU A 126 -11.95 -5.05 -18.86
N GLU A 127 -12.90 -4.23 -19.36
CA GLU A 127 -14.21 -4.70 -19.84
C GLU A 127 -14.06 -5.82 -20.88
N ASP A 128 -13.25 -5.54 -21.91
CA ASP A 128 -13.05 -6.46 -23.04
C ASP A 128 -12.22 -7.71 -22.66
N ALA A 129 -11.59 -7.68 -21.49
CA ALA A 129 -10.80 -8.78 -20.95
C ALA A 129 -11.51 -9.53 -19.81
N GLY A 130 -12.75 -9.16 -19.48
CA GLY A 130 -13.49 -9.74 -18.34
C GLY A 130 -13.63 -11.25 -18.39
N ASP A 131 -13.81 -11.81 -19.58
CA ASP A 131 -14.01 -13.24 -19.80
C ASP A 131 -12.75 -13.98 -20.29
N ARG A 132 -11.59 -13.30 -20.24
CA ARG A 132 -10.30 -13.90 -20.57
C ARG A 132 -9.63 -14.48 -19.31
N PRO A 133 -9.01 -15.68 -19.40
CA PRO A 133 -8.22 -16.25 -18.30
C PRO A 133 -7.07 -15.32 -17.89
N VAL A 134 -6.87 -15.18 -16.57
CA VAL A 134 -5.86 -14.26 -16.01
C VAL A 134 -4.42 -14.63 -16.43
N LYS A 135 -4.15 -15.90 -16.74
CA LYS A 135 -2.84 -16.32 -17.29
C LYS A 135 -2.45 -15.62 -18.60
N THR A 136 -3.42 -15.03 -19.32
CA THR A 136 -3.19 -14.28 -20.57
C THR A 136 -2.97 -12.79 -20.35
N PHE A 137 -3.02 -12.33 -19.11
CA PHE A 137 -2.90 -10.91 -18.76
C PHE A 137 -1.43 -10.47 -18.75
N SER A 138 -1.19 -9.22 -19.15
CA SER A 138 0.08 -8.54 -18.84
C SER A 138 0.20 -8.29 -17.34
N GLY A 139 1.41 -8.03 -16.86
CA GLY A 139 1.62 -7.68 -15.45
C GLY A 139 0.75 -6.51 -14.98
N GLY A 140 0.65 -5.47 -15.82
CA GLY A 140 -0.20 -4.30 -15.54
C GLY A 140 -1.69 -4.62 -15.49
N MET A 141 -2.20 -5.45 -16.41
CA MET A 141 -3.59 -5.92 -16.38
C MET A 141 -3.88 -6.70 -15.09
N GLY A 142 -3.00 -7.64 -14.73
CA GLY A 142 -3.12 -8.39 -13.49
C GLY A 142 -3.11 -7.49 -12.27
N ARG A 143 -2.21 -6.50 -12.23
CA ARG A 143 -2.13 -5.56 -11.09
C ARG A 143 -3.36 -4.69 -10.96
N ARG A 144 -3.89 -4.16 -12.08
CA ARG A 144 -5.16 -3.42 -12.09
C ARG A 144 -6.32 -4.28 -11.58
N LEU A 145 -6.39 -5.55 -12.01
CA LEU A 145 -7.43 -6.48 -11.56
C LEU A 145 -7.36 -6.74 -10.04
N VAL A 146 -6.17 -6.96 -9.47
CA VAL A 146 -6.00 -7.15 -8.01
C VAL A 146 -6.48 -5.92 -7.23
N ILE A 147 -6.16 -4.71 -7.71
CA ILE A 147 -6.56 -3.46 -7.05
C ILE A 147 -8.08 -3.33 -7.06
N VAL A 148 -8.75 -3.48 -8.21
CA VAL A 148 -10.22 -3.31 -8.27
C VAL A 148 -10.95 -4.43 -7.57
N ARG A 149 -10.39 -5.64 -7.50
CA ARG A 149 -10.91 -6.74 -6.68
C ARG A 149 -11.00 -6.35 -5.21
N ALA A 150 -9.94 -5.72 -4.68
CA ALA A 150 -9.92 -5.23 -3.29
C ALA A 150 -10.95 -4.13 -3.00
N LEU A 151 -11.55 -3.52 -4.04
CA LEU A 151 -12.57 -2.47 -3.92
C LEU A 151 -14.01 -2.96 -4.06
N LEU A 152 -14.25 -4.23 -4.37
CA LEU A 152 -15.60 -4.75 -4.65
C LEU A 152 -16.59 -4.56 -3.51
N HIS A 153 -16.14 -4.72 -2.28
CA HIS A 153 -16.94 -4.58 -1.06
C HIS A 153 -16.97 -3.16 -0.48
N GLU A 154 -16.47 -2.16 -1.26
CA GLU A 154 -16.45 -0.73 -0.90
C GLU A 154 -15.71 -0.43 0.40
N PRO A 155 -14.45 -0.84 0.52
CA PRO A 155 -13.68 -0.58 1.71
C PRO A 155 -13.47 0.93 1.92
N LYS A 156 -13.40 1.34 3.18
CA LYS A 156 -13.08 2.72 3.56
C LYS A 156 -11.56 2.98 3.56
N ILE A 157 -10.77 1.91 3.70
CA ILE A 157 -9.31 1.96 3.73
C ILE A 157 -8.77 0.92 2.73
N LEU A 158 -7.79 1.31 1.91
CA LEU A 158 -7.10 0.44 0.97
C LEU A 158 -5.62 0.35 1.33
N PHE A 159 -5.14 -0.84 1.62
CA PHE A 159 -3.73 -1.14 1.83
C PHE A 159 -3.10 -1.66 0.55
N LEU A 160 -1.98 -1.06 0.13
CA LEU A 160 -1.22 -1.42 -1.06
C LEU A 160 0.23 -1.72 -0.66
N ASP A 161 0.63 -2.97 -0.71
CA ASP A 161 2.01 -3.35 -0.41
C ASP A 161 2.81 -3.40 -1.72
N GLU A 162 3.71 -2.42 -1.90
CA GLU A 162 4.55 -2.21 -3.08
C GLU A 162 3.78 -2.36 -4.41
N PRO A 163 2.78 -1.47 -4.67
CA PRO A 163 1.81 -1.69 -5.75
C PRO A 163 2.42 -1.70 -7.15
N THR A 164 3.57 -1.08 -7.36
CA THR A 164 4.16 -0.90 -8.71
C THR A 164 5.50 -1.60 -8.89
N VAL A 165 5.97 -2.35 -7.88
CA VAL A 165 7.24 -3.06 -7.95
C VAL A 165 7.29 -4.04 -9.13
N GLY A 166 8.41 -4.05 -9.86
CA GLY A 166 8.63 -4.95 -11.00
C GLY A 166 7.85 -4.59 -12.28
N LEU A 167 7.24 -3.40 -12.33
CA LEU A 167 6.51 -2.91 -13.49
C LEU A 167 7.33 -1.85 -14.23
N ASP A 168 7.18 -1.82 -15.55
CA ASP A 168 7.80 -0.80 -16.37
C ASP A 168 7.23 0.61 -16.10
N PRO A 169 7.96 1.68 -16.46
CA PRO A 169 7.60 3.05 -16.09
C PRO A 169 6.24 3.51 -16.62
N GLN A 170 5.81 3.03 -17.79
CA GLN A 170 4.50 3.44 -18.33
C GLN A 170 3.35 2.79 -17.55
N ILE A 171 3.44 1.48 -17.30
CA ILE A 171 2.43 0.75 -16.51
C ILE A 171 2.37 1.30 -15.08
N ARG A 172 3.52 1.71 -14.51
CA ARG A 172 3.57 2.33 -13.19
C ARG A 172 2.75 3.63 -13.16
N ARG A 173 2.91 4.51 -14.14
CA ARG A 173 2.12 5.75 -14.25
C ARG A 173 0.61 5.48 -14.35
N ASP A 174 0.22 4.51 -15.17
CA ASP A 174 -1.18 4.13 -15.33
C ASP A 174 -1.79 3.63 -14.00
N LEU A 175 -1.01 2.91 -13.18
CA LEU A 175 -1.44 2.47 -11.86
C LEU A 175 -1.53 3.62 -10.85
N TRP A 176 -0.62 4.58 -10.90
CA TRP A 176 -0.71 5.78 -10.07
C TRP A 176 -2.00 6.55 -10.36
N ASP A 177 -2.33 6.74 -11.62
CA ASP A 177 -3.58 7.41 -12.02
C ASP A 177 -4.82 6.62 -11.57
N LEU A 178 -4.77 5.28 -11.60
CA LEU A 178 -5.83 4.44 -11.02
C LEU A 178 -5.97 4.65 -9.51
N ILE A 179 -4.88 4.67 -8.75
CA ILE A 179 -4.87 4.89 -7.30
C ILE A 179 -5.41 6.29 -6.96
N ILE A 180 -4.97 7.32 -7.68
CA ILE A 180 -5.48 8.68 -7.52
C ILE A 180 -6.99 8.73 -7.76
N ARG A 181 -7.50 8.12 -8.84
CA ARG A 181 -8.93 8.04 -9.12
C ARG A 181 -9.72 7.34 -8.00
N ILE A 182 -9.19 6.24 -7.45
CA ILE A 182 -9.81 5.54 -6.30
C ILE A 182 -9.99 6.51 -5.13
N ASN A 183 -8.93 7.17 -4.74
CA ASN A 183 -8.96 8.10 -3.62
C ASN A 183 -9.94 9.27 -3.86
N GLN A 184 -9.87 9.90 -5.04
CA GLN A 184 -10.69 11.07 -5.37
C GLN A 184 -12.18 10.76 -5.47
N THR A 185 -12.53 9.62 -6.12
CA THR A 185 -13.93 9.29 -6.40
C THR A 185 -14.64 8.65 -5.21
N ARG A 186 -13.92 7.90 -4.38
CA ARG A 186 -14.50 7.13 -3.27
C ARG A 186 -14.17 7.68 -1.89
N LYS A 187 -13.27 8.66 -1.81
CA LYS A 187 -12.73 9.17 -0.54
C LYS A 187 -12.15 8.05 0.34
N THR A 188 -11.71 6.96 -0.27
CA THR A 188 -11.05 5.85 0.42
C THR A 188 -9.68 6.32 0.91
N ALA A 189 -9.37 6.13 2.19
CA ALA A 189 -8.02 6.32 2.69
C ALA A 189 -7.10 5.25 2.08
N VAL A 190 -5.93 5.65 1.59
CA VAL A 190 -4.97 4.71 0.98
C VAL A 190 -3.70 4.71 1.80
N LEU A 191 -3.28 3.53 2.25
CA LEU A 191 -1.98 3.32 2.86
C LEU A 191 -1.14 2.46 1.93
N LEU A 192 -0.01 2.98 1.47
CA LEU A 192 0.87 2.24 0.58
C LEU A 192 2.29 2.13 1.13
N THR A 193 2.97 1.03 0.80
CA THR A 193 4.41 0.90 1.00
C THR A 193 5.12 1.10 -0.32
N THR A 194 6.25 1.76 -0.29
CA THR A 194 7.12 1.92 -1.45
C THR A 194 8.56 2.16 -1.03
N HIS A 195 9.49 1.87 -1.91
CA HIS A 195 10.88 2.32 -1.83
C HIS A 195 11.19 3.36 -2.94
N TYR A 196 10.21 3.67 -3.80
CA TYR A 196 10.33 4.68 -4.85
C TYR A 196 9.87 6.05 -4.36
N ILE A 197 10.78 7.01 -4.35
CA ILE A 197 10.49 8.41 -3.95
C ILE A 197 9.47 9.03 -4.88
N GLU A 198 9.61 8.83 -6.20
CA GLU A 198 8.72 9.35 -7.21
C GLU A 198 7.26 8.90 -6.99
N GLU A 199 7.05 7.63 -6.59
CA GLU A 199 5.72 7.12 -6.24
C GLU A 199 5.15 7.83 -5.03
N ALA A 200 5.97 8.01 -3.99
CA ALA A 200 5.57 8.72 -2.79
C ALA A 200 5.23 10.19 -3.09
N GLU A 201 6.04 10.89 -3.89
CA GLU A 201 5.78 12.27 -4.33
C GLU A 201 4.51 12.41 -5.17
N ARG A 202 4.24 11.42 -6.04
CA ARG A 202 3.07 11.46 -6.93
C ARG A 202 1.77 11.16 -6.22
N LEU A 203 1.78 10.23 -5.27
CA LEU A 203 0.57 9.68 -4.68
C LEU A 203 0.26 10.23 -3.29
N CYS A 204 1.28 10.40 -2.43
CA CYS A 204 1.08 10.60 -1.01
C CYS A 204 0.98 12.08 -0.64
N SER A 205 0.01 12.42 0.19
CA SER A 205 -0.05 13.73 0.84
C SER A 205 0.95 13.81 2.00
N ARG A 206 1.23 12.67 2.63
CA ARG A 206 2.16 12.52 3.75
C ARG A 206 2.80 11.14 3.72
N VAL A 207 4.07 11.07 4.11
CA VAL A 207 4.82 9.82 4.22
C VAL A 207 5.45 9.70 5.60
N LEU A 208 5.62 8.46 6.02
CA LEU A 208 6.37 8.04 7.17
C LEU A 208 7.60 7.28 6.67
N ILE A 209 8.80 7.80 6.94
CA ILE A 209 10.05 7.14 6.57
C ILE A 209 10.43 6.19 7.69
N LEU A 210 10.52 4.90 7.33
CA LEU A 210 11.00 3.84 8.22
C LEU A 210 12.45 3.52 7.91
N ASN A 211 13.25 3.40 8.97
CA ASN A 211 14.60 2.86 8.91
C ASN A 211 14.84 1.92 10.09
N ASP A 212 15.40 0.74 9.84
CA ASP A 212 15.71 -0.28 10.85
C ASP A 212 14.55 -0.55 11.85
N GLY A 213 13.32 -0.58 11.32
CA GLY A 213 12.11 -0.82 12.10
C GLY A 213 11.57 0.40 12.86
N GLY A 214 12.31 1.50 12.93
CA GLY A 214 11.95 2.73 13.62
C GLY A 214 11.40 3.81 12.70
N LEU A 215 10.78 4.83 13.28
CA LEU A 215 10.37 6.06 12.60
C LEU A 215 11.56 7.00 12.48
N ALA A 216 12.03 7.26 11.25
CA ALA A 216 13.09 8.22 10.96
C ALA A 216 12.54 9.63 10.72
N ALA A 217 11.46 9.77 9.95
CA ALA A 217 10.82 11.07 9.69
C ALA A 217 9.37 10.90 9.28
N GLU A 218 8.56 11.95 9.44
CA GLU A 218 7.19 12.04 8.95
C GLU A 218 6.92 13.43 8.37
N GLY A 219 6.18 13.49 7.27
CA GLY A 219 5.78 14.77 6.66
C GLY A 219 5.37 14.65 5.19
N ALA A 220 5.06 15.78 4.56
CA ALA A 220 4.81 15.81 3.13
C ALA A 220 6.10 15.46 2.36
N PRO A 221 6.03 14.62 1.30
CA PRO A 221 7.22 14.19 0.55
C PRO A 221 8.08 15.36 0.08
N THR A 222 7.46 16.42 -0.44
CA THR A 222 8.15 17.62 -0.91
C THR A 222 8.89 18.38 0.19
N VAL A 223 8.38 18.35 1.44
CA VAL A 223 9.01 18.97 2.60
C VAL A 223 10.21 18.13 3.04
N LEU A 224 10.03 16.82 3.12
CA LEU A 224 11.08 15.88 3.51
C LEU A 224 12.23 15.91 2.49
N LYS A 225 11.93 15.91 1.19
CA LYS A 225 12.94 16.04 0.12
C LYS A 225 13.77 17.32 0.25
N ARG A 226 13.17 18.45 0.63
CA ARG A 226 13.91 19.70 0.87
C ARG A 226 14.83 19.60 2.08
N ARG A 227 14.42 18.91 3.14
CA ARG A 227 15.25 18.70 4.34
C ARG A 227 16.40 17.75 4.07
N VAL A 228 16.15 16.70 3.32
CA VAL A 228 17.11 15.65 2.93
C VAL A 228 17.84 16.01 1.63
N GLY A 229 17.33 16.90 0.81
CA GLY A 229 17.78 17.21 -0.54
C GLY A 229 19.22 17.76 -0.67
N ARG A 230 19.92 17.93 0.45
CA ARG A 230 21.39 18.09 0.48
C ARG A 230 22.12 16.74 0.58
N PHE A 231 21.40 15.63 0.80
CA PHE A 231 21.96 14.31 1.11
C PHE A 231 21.41 13.18 0.23
N VAL A 232 20.60 13.50 -0.79
CA VAL A 232 20.24 12.53 -1.83
C VAL A 232 21.39 12.47 -2.80
N LEU A 233 22.18 11.41 -2.71
CA LEU A 233 23.18 11.09 -3.69
C LEU A 233 22.60 10.03 -4.62
N GLU A 234 22.47 10.38 -5.91
CA GLU A 234 22.13 9.42 -6.97
C GLU A 234 23.27 8.41 -7.08
N ASN A 235 22.99 7.18 -6.71
CA ASN A 235 23.94 6.09 -6.92
C ASN A 235 23.82 5.63 -8.37
N LEU A 236 24.61 6.20 -9.25
CA LEU A 236 24.82 5.74 -10.62
C LEU A 236 25.67 4.46 -10.58
N ARG A 237 25.07 3.31 -10.37
CA ARG A 237 25.68 2.01 -10.65
C ARG A 237 24.86 1.28 -11.70
N ASP A 238 25.52 0.46 -12.52
CA ASP A 238 25.07 -0.17 -13.77
C ASP A 238 23.74 -0.97 -13.76
N GLU A 239 22.94 -0.92 -12.72
CA GLU A 239 21.67 -1.66 -12.58
C GLU A 239 20.44 -0.79 -12.29
N GLY A 240 20.47 0.50 -12.62
CA GLY A 240 19.35 1.43 -12.43
C GLY A 240 19.57 2.41 -11.29
N LEU A 241 18.96 3.59 -11.43
CA LEU A 241 18.97 4.65 -10.43
C LEU A 241 18.22 4.19 -9.17
N GLU A 242 18.92 3.77 -8.13
CA GLU A 242 18.38 3.65 -6.78
C GLU A 242 18.66 4.93 -6.01
N GLU A 243 17.64 5.75 -5.76
CA GLU A 243 17.74 6.85 -4.82
C GLU A 243 17.80 6.30 -3.40
N THR A 244 18.92 6.49 -2.71
CA THR A 244 19.09 6.06 -1.32
C THR A 244 19.04 7.27 -0.39
N PHE A 245 18.25 7.18 0.70
CA PHE A 245 18.20 8.19 1.74
C PHE A 245 19.25 7.92 2.81
N PHE A 246 19.92 8.99 3.24
CA PHE A 246 20.86 8.98 4.36
C PHE A 246 20.39 9.96 5.45
N GLU A 247 20.50 9.57 6.70
CA GLU A 247 20.09 10.42 7.82
C GLU A 247 21.04 11.62 8.04
N THR A 248 22.32 11.42 7.71
CA THR A 248 23.34 12.48 7.88
C THR A 248 24.27 12.56 6.67
N ARG A 249 24.95 13.72 6.54
CA ARG A 249 26.01 13.90 5.53
C ARG A 249 27.15 12.90 5.70
N GLU A 250 27.50 12.59 6.95
CA GLU A 250 28.59 11.69 7.29
C GLU A 250 28.27 10.25 6.88
N GLU A 251 27.03 9.81 7.05
CA GLU A 251 26.56 8.50 6.60
C GLU A 251 26.57 8.38 5.06
N ALA A 252 26.12 9.43 4.36
CA ALA A 252 26.16 9.50 2.90
C ALA A 252 27.60 9.39 2.36
N VAL A 253 28.54 10.14 2.96
CA VAL A 253 29.96 10.11 2.58
C VAL A 253 30.59 8.75 2.91
N SER A 254 30.31 8.18 4.05
CA SER A 254 30.84 6.88 4.47
C SER A 254 30.44 5.73 3.56
N ARG A 255 29.20 5.72 3.03
CA ARG A 255 28.71 4.64 2.16
C ARG A 255 29.12 4.78 0.69
N LEU A 256 29.47 5.96 0.24
CA LEU A 256 29.87 6.20 -1.14
C LEU A 256 31.37 6.00 -1.38
N GLY A 257 32.11 5.65 -0.34
CA GLY A 257 33.53 5.31 -0.45
C GLY A 257 34.31 6.48 -1.02
N ALA A 258 34.60 7.44 -0.17
CA ALA A 258 35.60 8.43 -0.46
C ALA A 258 36.96 7.79 -0.73
#